data_8047a8f15d289fe4d9c4068910c4b67e
#
_entry.id   8047a8f15d289fe4d9c4068910c4b67e
#
_cell.length_a   1.000
_cell.length_b   1.000
_cell.length_c   1.000
_cell.angle_alpha   90.00
_cell.angle_beta   90.00
_cell.angle_gamma   90.00
#
_symmetry.space_group_name_H-M   'P 1'
#
loop_
_entity.id
_entity.type
_entity.pdbx_description
1 polymer ?
#
loop_
_entity_poly.entity_id
_entity_poly.type
_entity_poly.pdbx_seq_one_letter_code
_entity_poly.pdbx_strand_id
1 'polypeptide(L)'
;MQWTELTIRTCSEGIELLCAELTEAGFDSFIMDDSAEFHDFLESAREYWDYVDEALAKKMEHLSQVRLYLQGDAAAQVEALRALLQELPQKYPACDFGPLTIRLENVPEEDWANSWKKNYRPLPVGERLLVVPQWMTVDDTQGRLPVLLNLGLAFGTGAHASTQMCMRELERAIQGGER
;
A
#
# COMPACT_ATOMS: atom_id res chain seq x y z
N MET A 1 -0.58 -2.82 19.95
CA MET A 1 0.72 -2.10 19.80
C MET A 1 0.43 -0.77 19.11
N GLN A 2 1.14 0.30 19.45
CA GLN A 2 0.95 1.60 18.83
C GLN A 2 2.05 1.79 17.79
N TRP A 3 1.65 2.15 16.57
CA TRP A 3 2.55 2.47 15.48
C TRP A 3 2.50 3.97 15.20
N THR A 4 3.65 4.54 14.92
CA THR A 4 3.77 5.92 14.47
C THR A 4 4.31 5.93 13.05
N GLU A 5 3.54 6.46 12.11
CA GLU A 5 4.02 6.74 10.76
C GLU A 5 4.80 8.06 10.81
N LEU A 6 6.02 8.02 10.34
CA LEU A 6 6.89 9.18 10.19
C LEU A 6 7.15 9.38 8.71
N THR A 7 6.75 10.54 8.19
CA THR A 7 6.98 10.93 6.80
C THR A 7 8.05 12.01 6.75
N ILE A 8 9.10 11.79 5.97
CA ILE A 8 10.15 12.76 5.66
C ILE A 8 9.91 13.26 4.24
N ARG A 9 9.64 14.55 4.07
CA ARG A 9 9.57 15.18 2.75
C ARG A 9 10.96 15.53 2.26
N THR A 10 11.25 15.19 1.02
CA THR A 10 12.54 15.42 0.36
C THR A 10 12.32 15.84 -1.10
N CYS A 11 13.33 15.79 -1.93
CA CYS A 11 13.22 15.90 -3.38
C CYS A 11 13.88 14.69 -4.06
N SER A 12 13.59 14.48 -5.35
CA SER A 12 14.10 13.33 -6.11
C SER A 12 15.63 13.25 -6.14
N GLU A 13 16.32 14.40 -6.16
CA GLU A 13 17.79 14.42 -6.18
C GLU A 13 18.42 13.83 -4.91
N GLY A 14 17.81 14.09 -3.74
CA GLY A 14 18.36 13.69 -2.44
C GLY A 14 17.78 12.40 -1.88
N ILE A 15 16.71 11.83 -2.46
CA ILE A 15 15.95 10.74 -1.84
C ILE A 15 16.75 9.45 -1.70
N GLU A 16 17.55 9.09 -2.69
CA GLU A 16 18.38 7.87 -2.64
C GLU A 16 19.46 7.98 -1.56
N LEU A 17 20.11 9.15 -1.49
CA LEU A 17 21.15 9.40 -0.50
C LEU A 17 20.57 9.47 0.92
N LEU A 18 19.38 10.07 1.07
CA LEU A 18 18.63 10.03 2.32
C LEU A 18 18.32 8.59 2.75
N CYS A 19 17.87 7.74 1.84
CA CYS A 19 17.59 6.33 2.12
C CYS A 19 18.85 5.56 2.53
N ALA A 20 19.98 5.83 1.90
CA ALA A 20 21.26 5.22 2.27
C ALA A 20 21.67 5.61 3.71
N GLU A 21 21.56 6.87 4.07
CA GLU A 21 21.88 7.37 5.42
C GLU A 21 20.91 6.84 6.48
N LEU A 22 19.62 6.71 6.16
CA LEU A 22 18.64 6.07 7.02
C LEU A 22 19.00 4.60 7.30
N THR A 23 19.40 3.86 6.27
CA THR A 23 19.83 2.48 6.40
C THR A 23 21.10 2.35 7.26
N GLU A 24 22.08 3.23 7.08
CA GLU A 24 23.31 3.27 7.89
C GLU A 24 23.01 3.58 9.37
N ALA A 25 21.99 4.40 9.62
CA ALA A 25 21.51 4.72 10.96
C ALA A 25 20.64 3.61 11.59
N GLY A 26 20.39 2.50 10.89
CA GLY A 26 19.63 1.36 11.37
C GLY A 26 18.12 1.42 11.07
N PHE A 27 17.68 2.33 10.21
CA PHE A 27 16.32 2.40 9.71
C PHE A 27 16.26 1.73 8.34
N ASP A 28 16.08 0.42 8.30
CA ASP A 28 16.12 -0.43 7.09
C ASP A 28 14.73 -0.75 6.50
N SER A 29 13.66 -0.34 7.19
CA SER A 29 12.26 -0.56 6.80
C SER A 29 11.56 0.76 6.51
N PHE A 30 11.56 1.19 5.24
CA PHE A 30 10.86 2.40 4.80
C PHE A 30 10.22 2.21 3.42
N ILE A 31 9.29 3.08 3.12
CA ILE A 31 8.66 3.21 1.79
C ILE A 31 9.14 4.50 1.17
N MET A 32 9.68 4.41 -0.04
CA MET A 32 10.10 5.53 -0.85
C MET A 32 9.00 5.86 -1.88
N ASP A 33 8.53 7.10 -1.87
CA ASP A 33 7.65 7.62 -2.90
C ASP A 33 8.44 8.73 -3.63
N ASP A 34 8.80 8.49 -4.90
CA ASP A 34 9.52 9.48 -5.71
C ASP A 34 8.69 9.88 -6.94
N SER A 35 8.52 11.19 -7.11
CA SER A 35 7.79 11.75 -8.23
C SER A 35 8.47 11.49 -9.58
N ALA A 36 9.81 11.46 -9.63
CA ALA A 36 10.54 11.16 -10.86
C ALA A 36 10.34 9.71 -11.31
N GLU A 37 10.47 8.74 -10.39
CA GLU A 37 10.18 7.32 -10.67
C GLU A 37 8.74 7.11 -11.13
N PHE A 38 7.79 7.82 -10.51
CA PHE A 38 6.39 7.74 -10.91
C PHE A 38 6.15 8.26 -12.32
N HIS A 39 6.80 9.35 -12.70
CA HIS A 39 6.74 9.88 -14.08
C HIS A 39 7.34 8.92 -15.10
N ASP A 40 8.53 8.40 -14.83
CA ASP A 40 9.19 7.42 -15.70
C ASP A 40 8.36 6.14 -15.85
N PHE A 41 7.74 5.68 -14.76
CA PHE A 41 6.80 4.56 -14.80
C PHE A 41 5.60 4.86 -15.70
N LEU A 42 4.97 6.05 -15.57
CA LEU A 42 3.83 6.43 -16.40
C LEU A 42 4.18 6.54 -17.89
N GLU A 43 5.39 7.02 -18.21
CA GLU A 43 5.86 7.11 -19.61
C GLU A 43 6.16 5.72 -20.18
N SER A 44 6.85 4.86 -19.44
CA SER A 44 7.21 3.52 -19.88
C SER A 44 6.03 2.56 -19.95
N ALA A 45 5.01 2.76 -19.12
CA ALA A 45 3.84 1.89 -19.01
C ALA A 45 2.65 2.36 -19.86
N ARG A 46 2.77 3.43 -20.66
CA ARG A 46 1.70 3.98 -21.50
C ARG A 46 1.03 2.94 -22.43
N GLU A 47 1.77 1.93 -22.87
CA GLU A 47 1.24 0.87 -23.73
C GLU A 47 0.37 -0.15 -22.97
N TYR A 48 0.45 -0.19 -21.63
CA TYR A 48 -0.21 -1.22 -20.81
C TYR A 48 -1.35 -0.68 -19.95
N TRP A 49 -1.49 0.65 -19.82
CA TRP A 49 -2.50 1.28 -18.97
C TRP A 49 -3.34 2.27 -19.75
N ASP A 50 -4.61 1.93 -19.95
CA ASP A 50 -5.57 2.79 -20.65
C ASP A 50 -6.08 3.96 -19.78
N TYR A 51 -5.83 3.94 -18.47
CA TYR A 51 -6.35 4.95 -17.54
C TYR A 51 -5.44 5.12 -16.31
N VAL A 52 -5.01 6.35 -16.09
CA VAL A 52 -4.39 6.81 -14.84
C VAL A 52 -5.32 7.83 -14.20
N ASP A 53 -5.64 7.64 -12.92
CA ASP A 53 -6.45 8.60 -12.18
C ASP A 53 -5.72 9.96 -12.12
N GLU A 54 -6.31 10.99 -12.73
CA GLU A 54 -5.73 12.34 -12.79
C GLU A 54 -5.51 12.94 -11.39
N ALA A 55 -6.36 12.59 -10.41
CA ALA A 55 -6.20 13.06 -9.04
C ALA A 55 -4.98 12.42 -8.37
N LEU A 56 -4.69 11.13 -8.69
CA LEU A 56 -3.49 10.45 -8.23
C LEU A 56 -2.24 11.03 -8.90
N ALA A 57 -2.28 11.24 -10.22
CA ALA A 57 -1.16 11.82 -10.97
C ALA A 57 -0.78 13.20 -10.42
N LYS A 58 -1.75 14.09 -10.22
CA LYS A 58 -1.54 15.41 -9.61
C LYS A 58 -0.99 15.34 -8.18
N LYS A 59 -1.43 14.36 -7.39
CA LYS A 59 -0.95 14.17 -6.02
C LYS A 59 0.51 13.74 -5.98
N MET A 60 0.94 12.96 -6.96
CA MET A 60 2.31 12.42 -7.07
C MET A 60 3.28 13.35 -7.79
N GLU A 61 2.79 14.35 -8.54
CA GLU A 61 3.57 15.19 -9.45
C GLU A 61 4.72 15.98 -8.78
N HIS A 62 4.64 16.20 -7.43
CA HIS A 62 5.67 16.91 -6.67
C HIS A 62 5.95 16.26 -5.33
N LEU A 63 5.69 14.95 -5.23
CA LEU A 63 5.79 14.24 -3.98
C LEU A 63 7.02 13.33 -3.99
N SER A 64 8.12 13.79 -3.37
CA SER A 64 9.23 12.92 -3.00
C SER A 64 9.29 12.85 -1.49
N GLN A 65 9.10 11.65 -0.95
CA GLN A 65 9.05 11.43 0.50
C GLN A 65 9.48 10.00 0.88
N VAL A 66 9.95 9.88 2.10
CA VAL A 66 10.25 8.58 2.73
C VAL A 66 9.36 8.39 3.92
N ARG A 67 8.67 7.25 4.01
CA ARG A 67 7.80 6.90 5.13
C ARG A 67 8.39 5.75 5.92
N LEU A 68 8.48 5.94 7.24
CA LEU A 68 8.93 4.93 8.21
C LEU A 68 7.80 4.60 9.17
N TYR A 69 7.77 3.36 9.64
CA TYR A 69 6.81 2.91 10.66
C TYR A 69 7.58 2.54 11.93
N LEU A 70 7.41 3.37 12.97
CA LEU A 70 8.09 3.22 14.24
C LEU A 70 7.17 2.52 15.24
N GLN A 71 7.70 1.53 15.94
CA GLN A 71 6.96 0.73 16.92
C GLN A 71 7.23 1.23 18.34
N GLY A 72 6.19 1.34 19.17
CA GLY A 72 6.29 1.68 20.57
C GLY A 72 6.56 3.16 20.84
N ASP A 73 7.46 3.47 21.79
CA ASP A 73 7.85 4.86 22.05
C ASP A 73 8.83 5.35 20.99
N ALA A 74 8.28 6.09 20.04
CA ALA A 74 9.02 6.62 18.91
C ALA A 74 9.86 7.86 19.23
N ALA A 75 9.76 8.43 20.43
CA ALA A 75 10.38 9.73 20.76
C ALA A 75 11.90 9.74 20.54
N ALA A 76 12.60 8.73 21.06
CA ALA A 76 14.06 8.63 20.90
C ALA A 76 14.47 8.42 19.44
N GLN A 77 13.70 7.62 18.67
CA GLN A 77 13.94 7.39 17.26
C GLN A 77 13.69 8.65 16.43
N VAL A 78 12.64 9.41 16.74
CA VAL A 78 12.34 10.70 16.09
C VAL A 78 13.46 11.71 16.34
N GLU A 79 14.00 11.80 17.57
CA GLU A 79 15.11 12.71 17.87
C GLU A 79 16.40 12.29 17.14
N ALA A 80 16.70 10.99 17.06
CA ALA A 80 17.82 10.49 16.26
C ALA A 80 17.68 10.85 14.77
N LEU A 81 16.47 10.69 14.22
CA LEU A 81 16.17 11.08 12.84
C LEU A 81 16.30 12.59 12.62
N ARG A 82 15.86 13.42 13.56
CA ARG A 82 16.02 14.89 13.48
C ARG A 82 17.48 15.28 13.43
N ALA A 83 18.31 14.68 14.28
CA ALA A 83 19.76 14.94 14.29
C ALA A 83 20.40 14.54 12.94
N LEU A 84 20.09 13.36 12.43
CA LEU A 84 20.55 12.88 11.11
C LEU A 84 20.17 13.86 10.00
N LEU A 85 18.89 14.26 9.93
CA LEU A 85 18.42 15.17 8.87
C LEU A 85 19.07 16.56 8.95
N GLN A 86 19.46 17.03 10.12
CA GLN A 86 20.21 18.28 10.29
C GLN A 86 21.66 18.20 9.82
N GLU A 87 22.26 17.02 9.91
CA GLU A 87 23.64 16.77 9.46
C GLU A 87 23.77 16.57 7.96
N LEU A 88 22.72 16.03 7.29
CA LEU A 88 22.75 15.68 5.87
C LEU A 88 23.24 16.83 4.95
N PRO A 89 22.70 18.05 5.02
CA PRO A 89 23.15 19.14 4.14
C PRO A 89 24.59 19.56 4.39
N GLN A 90 25.13 19.32 5.59
CA GLN A 90 26.52 19.61 5.93
C GLN A 90 27.45 18.50 5.44
N LYS A 91 27.02 17.25 5.52
CA LYS A 91 27.75 16.06 5.05
C LYS A 91 27.83 16.03 3.52
N TYR A 92 26.78 16.49 2.85
CA TYR A 92 26.64 16.46 1.38
C TYR A 92 26.24 17.83 0.82
N PRO A 93 27.13 18.82 0.83
CA PRO A 93 26.79 20.19 0.45
C PRO A 93 26.46 20.38 -1.03
N ALA A 94 26.77 19.40 -1.87
CA ALA A 94 26.49 19.43 -3.32
C ALA A 94 25.12 18.80 -3.68
N CYS A 95 24.43 18.15 -2.72
CA CYS A 95 23.15 17.49 -2.95
C CYS A 95 21.99 18.34 -2.40
N ASP A 96 20.97 18.55 -3.19
CA ASP A 96 19.72 19.15 -2.72
C ASP A 96 18.83 18.05 -2.13
N PHE A 97 18.53 18.18 -0.85
CA PHE A 97 17.60 17.27 -0.14
C PHE A 97 16.18 17.83 -0.06
N GLY A 98 15.93 19.00 -0.58
CA GLY A 98 14.64 19.68 -0.44
C GLY A 98 14.34 20.07 1.01
N PRO A 99 13.07 20.02 1.43
CA PRO A 99 12.65 20.62 2.72
C PRO A 99 13.04 19.82 3.97
N LEU A 100 13.36 18.54 3.88
CA LEU A 100 13.65 17.61 5.00
C LEU A 100 12.70 17.75 6.21
N THR A 101 11.43 17.99 5.94
CA THR A 101 10.42 18.18 6.99
C THR A 101 9.84 16.85 7.45
N ILE A 102 9.71 16.68 8.77
CA ILE A 102 9.12 15.50 9.39
C ILE A 102 7.66 15.76 9.70
N ARG A 103 6.79 14.83 9.32
CA ARG A 103 5.40 14.72 9.76
C ARG A 103 5.21 13.41 10.51
N LEU A 104 4.52 13.47 11.65
CA LEU A 104 4.20 12.32 12.48
C LEU A 104 2.69 12.11 12.48
N GLU A 105 2.26 10.87 12.25
CA GLU A 105 0.87 10.45 12.35
C GLU A 105 0.80 9.17 13.19
N ASN A 106 -0.07 9.18 14.21
CA ASN A 106 -0.36 7.96 14.94
C ASN A 106 -1.25 7.07 14.10
N VAL A 107 -0.82 5.86 13.82
CA VAL A 107 -1.59 4.85 13.09
C VAL A 107 -2.13 3.84 14.10
N PRO A 108 -3.43 3.83 14.39
CA PRO A 108 -4.04 2.78 15.20
C PRO A 108 -3.82 1.42 14.55
N GLU A 109 -3.40 0.42 15.30
CA GLU A 109 -3.17 -0.94 14.82
C GLU A 109 -4.40 -1.53 14.11
N GLU A 110 -5.59 -1.19 14.62
CA GLU A 110 -6.86 -1.60 14.00
C GLU A 110 -7.06 -1.01 12.60
N ASP A 111 -6.60 0.19 12.34
CA ASP A 111 -6.76 0.84 11.05
C ASP A 111 -5.83 0.26 9.99
N TRP A 112 -4.62 -0.12 10.35
CA TRP A 112 -3.68 -0.75 9.42
C TRP A 112 -4.10 -2.17 9.05
N ALA A 113 -4.39 -3.00 10.06
CA ALA A 113 -4.77 -4.40 9.86
C ALA A 113 -6.15 -4.57 9.19
N ASN A 114 -7.03 -3.58 9.30
CA ASN A 114 -8.42 -3.68 8.87
C ASN A 114 -8.84 -2.63 7.82
N SER A 115 -8.01 -1.66 7.50
CA SER A 115 -8.34 -0.60 6.53
C SER A 115 -8.72 -1.16 5.15
N TRP A 116 -8.05 -2.20 4.70
CA TRP A 116 -8.37 -2.88 3.45
C TRP A 116 -9.73 -3.58 3.49
N LYS A 117 -10.19 -4.04 4.67
CA LYS A 117 -11.51 -4.66 4.85
C LYS A 117 -12.65 -3.69 4.60
N LYS A 118 -12.47 -2.39 4.91
CA LYS A 118 -13.48 -1.34 4.70
C LYS A 118 -13.78 -1.12 3.21
N ASN A 119 -12.81 -1.36 2.35
CA ASN A 119 -12.92 -1.16 0.91
C ASN A 119 -13.29 -2.44 0.14
N TYR A 120 -13.40 -3.57 0.85
CA TYR A 120 -13.75 -4.82 0.20
C TYR A 120 -15.25 -4.86 -0.13
N ARG A 121 -15.54 -5.35 -1.33
CA ARG A 121 -16.92 -5.57 -1.78
C ARG A 121 -17.11 -7.03 -2.18
N PRO A 122 -18.30 -7.62 -1.97
CA PRO A 122 -18.61 -8.95 -2.47
C PRO A 122 -18.34 -9.02 -3.97
N LEU A 123 -17.64 -10.07 -4.41
CA LEU A 123 -17.21 -10.25 -5.77
C LEU A 123 -18.08 -11.28 -6.49
N PRO A 124 -18.87 -10.89 -7.49
CA PRO A 124 -19.60 -11.84 -8.33
C PRO A 124 -18.64 -12.60 -9.24
N VAL A 125 -18.73 -13.93 -9.25
CA VAL A 125 -17.92 -14.82 -10.10
C VAL A 125 -18.85 -15.75 -10.85
N GLY A 126 -18.66 -15.85 -12.17
CA GLY A 126 -19.57 -16.60 -13.02
C GLY A 126 -21.01 -16.06 -12.96
N GLU A 127 -21.99 -16.93 -13.14
CA GLU A 127 -23.42 -16.55 -13.13
C GLU A 127 -24.06 -16.75 -11.76
N ARG A 128 -23.62 -17.74 -10.98
CA ARG A 128 -24.29 -18.21 -9.77
C ARG A 128 -23.52 -17.95 -8.47
N LEU A 129 -22.22 -17.61 -8.52
CA LEU A 129 -21.39 -17.49 -7.34
C LEU A 129 -21.21 -16.04 -6.90
N LEU A 130 -21.16 -15.81 -5.59
CA LEU A 130 -20.80 -14.54 -4.97
C LEU A 130 -19.75 -14.79 -3.88
N VAL A 131 -18.52 -14.33 -4.10
CA VAL A 131 -17.47 -14.43 -3.09
C VAL A 131 -17.70 -13.37 -2.02
N VAL A 132 -17.85 -13.82 -0.77
CA VAL A 132 -18.13 -12.96 0.38
C VAL A 132 -17.08 -13.22 1.46
N PRO A 133 -16.41 -12.19 1.99
CA PRO A 133 -15.55 -12.36 3.15
C PRO A 133 -16.31 -12.84 4.37
N GLN A 134 -15.69 -13.69 5.18
CA GLN A 134 -16.32 -14.25 6.38
C GLN A 134 -16.77 -13.19 7.40
N TRP A 135 -16.16 -12.00 7.41
CA TRP A 135 -16.54 -10.90 8.31
C TRP A 135 -17.66 -10.00 7.78
N MET A 136 -18.16 -10.27 6.57
CA MET A 136 -19.17 -9.43 5.91
C MET A 136 -20.51 -10.18 5.86
N THR A 137 -21.58 -9.47 6.18
CA THR A 137 -22.95 -9.95 5.97
C THR A 137 -23.51 -9.31 4.70
N VAL A 138 -24.13 -10.09 3.85
CA VAL A 138 -24.80 -9.63 2.63
C VAL A 138 -26.26 -9.94 2.73
N ASP A 139 -27.10 -8.91 2.78
CA ASP A 139 -28.55 -9.06 2.92
C ASP A 139 -29.22 -9.50 1.61
N ASP A 140 -28.66 -9.09 0.47
CA ASP A 140 -29.15 -9.47 -0.86
C ASP A 140 -28.02 -10.04 -1.70
N THR A 141 -28.08 -11.33 -1.99
CA THR A 141 -27.11 -12.02 -2.86
C THR A 141 -27.47 -11.92 -4.35
N GLN A 142 -28.59 -11.27 -4.71
CA GLN A 142 -29.12 -11.21 -6.07
C GLN A 142 -29.31 -12.61 -6.69
N GLY A 143 -29.75 -13.58 -5.87
CA GLY A 143 -29.96 -14.97 -6.27
C GLY A 143 -28.68 -15.79 -6.45
N ARG A 144 -27.50 -15.24 -6.11
CA ARG A 144 -26.21 -15.94 -6.19
C ARG A 144 -25.93 -16.74 -4.92
N LEU A 145 -25.22 -17.82 -5.06
CA LEU A 145 -24.74 -18.66 -3.96
C LEU A 145 -23.52 -18.00 -3.28
N PRO A 146 -23.61 -17.64 -2.00
CA PRO A 146 -22.48 -17.04 -1.30
C PRO A 146 -21.38 -18.09 -1.02
N VAL A 147 -20.16 -17.80 -1.45
CA VAL A 147 -18.94 -18.54 -1.13
C VAL A 147 -18.18 -17.75 -0.09
N LEU A 148 -18.23 -18.22 1.17
CA LEU A 148 -17.57 -17.54 2.28
C LEU A 148 -16.07 -17.84 2.26
N LEU A 149 -15.25 -16.79 2.16
CA LEU A 149 -13.80 -16.90 2.22
C LEU A 149 -13.25 -16.26 3.49
N ASN A 150 -12.36 -16.99 4.16
CA ASN A 150 -11.51 -16.42 5.20
C ASN A 150 -10.29 -15.80 4.52
N LEU A 151 -10.36 -14.51 4.25
CA LEU A 151 -9.32 -13.78 3.56
C LEU A 151 -8.22 -13.43 4.57
N GLY A 152 -7.09 -14.15 4.50
CA GLY A 152 -5.89 -13.84 5.26
C GLY A 152 -5.04 -12.76 4.58
N LEU A 153 -3.99 -12.29 5.28
CA LEU A 153 -3.08 -11.23 4.80
C LEU A 153 -2.24 -11.62 3.58
N ALA A 154 -2.12 -12.92 3.26
CA ALA A 154 -1.12 -13.36 2.29
C ALA A 154 -1.65 -13.69 0.89
N PHE A 155 -2.84 -14.25 0.75
CA PHE A 155 -3.38 -14.66 -0.56
C PHE A 155 -4.88 -14.97 -0.45
N GLY A 156 -5.65 -14.75 -1.53
CA GLY A 156 -6.99 -15.33 -1.61
C GLY A 156 -8.17 -14.37 -1.56
N THR A 157 -8.00 -13.11 -2.03
CA THR A 157 -9.13 -12.16 -2.13
C THR A 157 -10.25 -12.64 -3.08
N GLY A 158 -10.04 -13.75 -3.80
CA GLY A 158 -10.94 -14.21 -4.85
C GLY A 158 -10.86 -13.39 -6.15
N ALA A 159 -10.20 -12.23 -6.11
CA ALA A 159 -10.11 -11.32 -7.25
C ALA A 159 -9.05 -11.76 -8.29
N HIS A 160 -8.08 -12.63 -7.90
CA HIS A 160 -7.06 -13.10 -8.82
C HIS A 160 -7.67 -13.91 -9.98
N ALA A 161 -7.20 -13.68 -11.20
CA ALA A 161 -7.73 -14.30 -12.40
C ALA A 161 -7.78 -15.84 -12.32
N SER A 162 -6.73 -16.48 -11.78
CA SER A 162 -6.67 -17.94 -11.61
C SER A 162 -7.76 -18.45 -10.66
N THR A 163 -8.03 -17.76 -9.55
CA THR A 163 -9.09 -18.13 -8.61
C THR A 163 -10.47 -18.00 -9.26
N GLN A 164 -10.69 -16.94 -10.00
CA GLN A 164 -11.95 -16.75 -10.73
C GLN A 164 -12.15 -17.80 -11.84
N MET A 165 -11.08 -18.17 -12.55
CA MET A 165 -11.14 -19.24 -13.55
C MET A 165 -11.50 -20.57 -12.91
N CYS A 166 -10.85 -20.96 -11.82
CA CYS A 166 -11.18 -22.19 -11.09
C CYS A 166 -12.63 -22.18 -10.60
N MET A 167 -13.11 -21.09 -10.05
CA MET A 167 -14.50 -20.97 -9.59
C MET A 167 -15.50 -21.09 -10.73
N ARG A 168 -15.23 -20.48 -11.88
CA ARG A 168 -16.10 -20.59 -13.07
C ARG A 168 -16.11 -22.00 -13.64
N GLU A 169 -14.99 -22.71 -13.66
CA GLU A 169 -14.93 -24.09 -14.11
C GLU A 169 -15.64 -25.03 -13.13
N LEU A 170 -15.51 -24.82 -11.81
CA LEU A 170 -16.28 -25.55 -10.82
C LEU A 170 -17.79 -25.31 -11.00
N GLU A 171 -18.20 -24.05 -11.23
CA GLU A 171 -19.60 -23.70 -11.47
C GLU A 171 -20.19 -24.42 -12.70
N ARG A 172 -19.39 -24.61 -13.76
CA ARG A 172 -19.78 -25.34 -14.97
C ARG A 172 -19.83 -26.85 -14.74
N ALA A 173 -18.89 -27.37 -13.96
CA ALA A 173 -18.78 -28.80 -13.70
C ALA A 173 -19.84 -29.32 -12.73
N ILE A 174 -20.20 -28.50 -11.71
CA ILE A 174 -21.16 -28.90 -10.68
C ILE A 174 -22.58 -28.63 -11.15
N GLN A 175 -23.35 -29.68 -11.37
CA GLN A 175 -24.75 -29.61 -11.79
C GLN A 175 -25.75 -29.80 -10.65
N GLY A 176 -25.26 -30.16 -9.45
CA GLY A 176 -26.05 -30.44 -8.25
C GLY A 176 -26.30 -31.92 -8.05
N GLY A 177 -26.28 -32.35 -6.77
CA GLY A 177 -26.48 -33.74 -6.38
C GLY A 177 -25.22 -34.57 -6.27
N GLU A 178 -24.05 -34.01 -6.60
CA GLU A 178 -22.75 -34.62 -6.36
C GLU A 178 -22.46 -34.65 -4.85
N ARG A 179 -21.92 -35.79 -4.36
CA ARG A 179 -21.49 -36.00 -2.98
C ARG A 179 -20.00 -36.14 -2.87
#